data_041f386e76402b6bf8e0b5fa15779f0f
#
_entry.id   041f386e76402b6bf8e0b5fa15779f0f
#
_cell.length_a   1.000
_cell.length_b   1.000
_cell.length_c   1.000
_cell.angle_alpha   90.00
_cell.angle_beta   90.00
_cell.angle_gamma   90.00
#
_symmetry.space_group_name_H-M   'P 1'
#
loop_
_entity.id
_entity.type
_entity.pdbx_description
1 polymer ?
#
loop_
_entity_poly.entity_id
_entity_poly.type
_entity_poly.pdbx_seq_one_letter_code
_entity_poly.pdbx_strand_id
1 'polypeptide(L)'
;WRWSTKILYFTFYCNNFVVEYNFLFQKKEIAMKTIIHPTYFPNIEFFSHLLKSKNLIFEINDFYQKQTFRNRASIYGSNGRLNLIIPVSFSSSKKEKLKDIRICNNSNWQKNHLKSIQIAYRSSPYFEFFEDYFIEVFEKKEEFLIDISIKSIAIMFKILEKDLKFKFTSSFQDNYKSDSDFRN
;
A
#
# COMPACT_ATOMS: atom_id res chain seq x y z
N TRP A 1 -25.42 -9.45 24.79
CA TRP A 1 -25.85 -8.71 23.59
C TRP A 1 -24.75 -8.81 22.55
N ARG A 2 -25.06 -9.54 21.51
CA ARG A 2 -24.18 -9.97 20.41
C ARG A 2 -24.14 -8.83 19.39
N TRP A 3 -23.01 -8.18 19.20
CA TRP A 3 -22.83 -7.20 18.11
C TRP A 3 -22.43 -7.95 16.83
N SER A 4 -23.41 -8.10 15.95
CA SER A 4 -23.21 -8.62 14.60
C SER A 4 -22.99 -7.44 13.66
N THR A 5 -21.98 -7.61 12.81
CA THR A 5 -21.81 -7.02 11.48
C THR A 5 -21.87 -5.50 11.36
N LYS A 6 -20.77 -4.81 11.61
CA LYS A 6 -20.57 -3.45 11.09
C LYS A 6 -20.18 -3.53 9.61
N ILE A 7 -21.11 -3.13 8.76
CA ILE A 7 -20.86 -2.87 7.35
C ILE A 7 -20.18 -1.51 7.28
N LEU A 8 -18.88 -1.48 6.96
CA LEU A 8 -18.16 -0.24 6.66
C LEU A 8 -18.47 0.16 5.21
N TYR A 9 -19.29 1.20 5.07
CA TYR A 9 -19.50 1.87 3.79
C TYR A 9 -18.37 2.89 3.60
N PHE A 10 -17.48 2.65 2.67
CA PHE A 10 -16.59 3.67 2.13
C PHE A 10 -17.31 4.34 0.95
N THR A 11 -17.89 5.50 1.16
CA THR A 11 -18.49 6.30 0.10
C THR A 11 -17.46 7.29 -0.41
N PHE A 12 -16.88 7.05 -1.56
CA PHE A 12 -16.09 8.05 -2.27
C PHE A 12 -17.03 8.93 -3.09
N TYR A 13 -17.13 10.19 -2.72
CA TYR A 13 -17.78 11.20 -3.54
C TYR A 13 -16.81 11.70 -4.61
N CYS A 14 -16.95 11.22 -5.83
CA CYS A 14 -16.39 11.85 -7.02
C CYS A 14 -17.53 12.10 -8.00
N ASN A 15 -17.86 13.38 -8.22
CA ASN A 15 -18.77 13.88 -9.24
C ASN A 15 -20.07 13.05 -9.46
N ASN A 16 -21.03 13.13 -8.53
CA ASN A 16 -22.40 12.60 -8.67
C ASN A 16 -22.57 11.13 -9.08
N PHE A 17 -21.56 10.30 -8.91
CA PHE A 17 -21.69 8.85 -9.06
C PHE A 17 -21.49 8.18 -7.71
N VAL A 18 -22.58 7.64 -7.14
CA VAL A 18 -22.55 6.75 -5.99
C VAL A 18 -22.21 5.36 -6.51
N VAL A 19 -20.99 4.91 -6.32
CA VAL A 19 -20.63 3.52 -6.59
C VAL A 19 -20.79 2.74 -5.27
N GLU A 20 -21.94 2.10 -5.12
CA GLU A 20 -22.16 1.13 -4.05
C GLU A 20 -21.37 -0.15 -4.34
N TYR A 21 -20.23 -0.32 -3.68
CA TYR A 21 -19.56 -1.61 -3.66
C TYR A 21 -20.14 -2.48 -2.56
N ASN A 22 -21.13 -3.31 -2.91
CA ASN A 22 -21.52 -4.43 -2.09
C ASN A 22 -20.39 -5.47 -2.07
N PHE A 23 -19.50 -5.38 -1.09
CA PHE A 23 -18.53 -6.45 -0.78
C PHE A 23 -19.29 -7.65 -0.19
N LEU A 24 -19.88 -8.47 -1.04
CA LEU A 24 -20.32 -9.79 -0.65
C LEU A 24 -19.08 -10.65 -0.35
N PHE A 25 -18.71 -10.71 0.92
CA PHE A 25 -17.74 -11.67 1.42
C PHE A 25 -18.34 -13.08 1.27
N GLN A 26 -18.25 -13.67 0.11
CA GLN A 26 -18.42 -15.12 0.00
C GLN A 26 -17.22 -15.80 0.65
N LYS A 27 -17.49 -16.37 1.80
CA LYS A 27 -16.60 -17.18 2.63
C LYS A 27 -16.27 -18.49 1.90
N LYS A 28 -15.30 -18.46 0.98
CA LYS A 28 -14.65 -19.69 0.52
C LYS A 28 -13.27 -19.72 1.16
N GLU A 29 -13.19 -20.45 2.27
CA GLU A 29 -11.93 -20.63 3.02
C GLU A 29 -10.97 -21.53 2.24
N ILE A 30 -10.21 -20.93 1.35
CA ILE A 30 -9.01 -21.58 0.82
C ILE A 30 -7.85 -20.88 1.50
N ALA A 31 -7.03 -21.65 2.22
CA ALA A 31 -5.81 -21.15 2.85
C ALA A 31 -4.74 -20.91 1.76
N MET A 32 -5.03 -20.01 0.82
CA MET A 32 -4.11 -19.65 -0.25
C MET A 32 -3.01 -18.76 0.32
N LYS A 33 -1.78 -19.10 0.03
CA LYS A 33 -0.67 -18.17 0.18
C LYS A 33 -0.78 -17.12 -0.89
N THR A 34 -0.59 -15.86 -0.54
CA THR A 34 -0.57 -14.74 -1.46
C THR A 34 0.82 -14.18 -1.52
N ILE A 35 1.44 -14.19 -2.69
CA ILE A 35 2.77 -13.66 -2.91
C ILE A 35 2.63 -12.37 -3.71
N ILE A 36 3.19 -11.30 -3.20
CA ILE A 36 3.00 -9.96 -3.74
C ILE A 36 4.21 -9.08 -3.40
N HIS A 37 4.51 -8.08 -4.24
CA HIS A 37 5.53 -7.09 -3.89
C HIS A 37 4.96 -6.08 -2.90
N PRO A 38 5.72 -5.64 -1.88
CA PRO A 38 5.31 -4.50 -1.08
C PRO A 38 5.28 -3.24 -1.96
N THR A 39 4.17 -2.52 -1.91
CA THR A 39 3.94 -1.30 -2.69
C THR A 39 3.74 -0.11 -1.77
N TYR A 40 4.10 1.06 -2.26
CA TYR A 40 3.89 2.31 -1.56
C TYR A 40 2.43 2.75 -1.68
N PHE A 41 1.70 2.87 -0.58
CA PHE A 41 0.26 3.15 -0.54
C PHE A 41 -0.50 2.36 -1.60
N PRO A 42 -0.74 1.05 -1.37
CA PRO A 42 -1.33 0.15 -2.34
C PRO A 42 -2.68 0.66 -2.84
N ASN A 43 -2.96 0.43 -4.11
CA ASN A 43 -4.28 0.69 -4.68
C ASN A 43 -5.32 -0.27 -4.07
N ILE A 44 -6.61 0.02 -4.28
CA ILE A 44 -7.71 -0.72 -3.66
C ILE A 44 -7.75 -2.20 -4.09
N GLU A 45 -7.42 -2.50 -5.34
CA GLU A 45 -7.35 -3.86 -5.87
C GLU A 45 -6.27 -4.66 -5.14
N PHE A 46 -5.05 -4.14 -5.11
CA PHE A 46 -3.93 -4.73 -4.41
C PHE A 46 -4.22 -4.91 -2.92
N PHE A 47 -4.80 -3.89 -2.29
CA PHE A 47 -5.16 -3.94 -0.87
C PHE A 47 -6.23 -4.99 -0.58
N SER A 48 -7.16 -5.24 -1.51
CA SER A 48 -8.16 -6.30 -1.38
C SER A 48 -7.52 -7.69 -1.32
N HIS A 49 -6.45 -7.93 -2.07
CA HIS A 49 -5.69 -9.18 -2.01
C HIS A 49 -4.98 -9.34 -0.67
N LEU A 50 -4.40 -8.25 -0.14
CA LEU A 50 -3.78 -8.26 1.19
C LEU A 50 -4.79 -8.65 2.27
N LEU A 51 -5.98 -8.06 2.26
CA LEU A 51 -7.03 -8.32 3.26
C LEU A 51 -7.61 -9.74 3.19
N LYS A 52 -7.66 -10.34 2.00
CA LYS A 52 -8.18 -11.70 1.81
C LYS A 52 -7.15 -12.78 2.13
N SER A 53 -5.87 -12.42 2.17
CA SER A 53 -4.79 -13.38 2.37
C SER A 53 -4.71 -13.84 3.83
N LYS A 54 -4.72 -15.15 4.04
CA LYS A 54 -4.41 -15.75 5.35
C LYS A 54 -2.89 -15.93 5.56
N ASN A 55 -2.15 -16.13 4.47
CA ASN A 55 -0.70 -16.34 4.47
C ASN A 55 -0.06 -15.38 3.47
N LEU A 56 0.16 -14.15 3.91
CA LEU A 56 0.77 -13.10 3.10
C LEU A 56 2.28 -13.25 3.09
N ILE A 57 2.88 -13.23 1.91
CA ILE A 57 4.31 -13.29 1.70
C ILE A 57 4.71 -12.11 0.80
N PHE A 58 5.56 -11.25 1.30
CA PHE A 58 6.14 -10.18 0.51
C PHE A 58 7.40 -10.65 -0.22
N GLU A 59 7.39 -10.54 -1.55
CA GLU A 59 8.58 -10.78 -2.38
C GLU A 59 9.50 -9.56 -2.33
N ILE A 60 10.69 -9.75 -1.79
CA ILE A 60 11.70 -8.71 -1.62
C ILE A 60 13.01 -8.98 -2.32
N ASN A 61 13.18 -10.21 -2.82
CA ASN A 61 14.40 -10.66 -3.49
C ASN A 61 14.33 -10.52 -5.03
N ASP A 62 13.18 -10.06 -5.57
CA ASP A 62 13.05 -9.72 -6.98
C ASP A 62 13.80 -8.44 -7.32
N PHE A 63 14.15 -8.28 -8.58
CA PHE A 63 14.82 -7.09 -9.09
C PHE A 63 13.87 -5.89 -9.11
N TYR A 64 14.39 -4.74 -8.68
CA TYR A 64 13.63 -3.51 -8.70
C TYR A 64 13.31 -3.08 -10.13
N GLN A 65 12.04 -2.77 -10.37
CA GLN A 65 11.56 -2.23 -11.64
C GLN A 65 11.15 -0.76 -11.47
N LYS A 66 11.67 0.09 -12.35
CA LYS A 66 11.31 1.52 -12.40
C LYS A 66 9.85 1.69 -12.80
N GLN A 67 9.27 2.82 -12.40
CA GLN A 67 7.95 3.27 -12.85
C GLN A 67 6.80 2.32 -12.46
N THR A 68 6.95 1.59 -11.38
CA THR A 68 5.94 0.71 -10.82
C THR A 68 5.37 1.27 -9.50
N PHE A 69 4.33 0.64 -8.98
CA PHE A 69 3.75 0.98 -7.67
C PHE A 69 4.68 0.69 -6.48
N ARG A 70 5.89 0.14 -6.71
CA ARG A 70 6.88 -0.09 -5.66
C ARG A 70 7.35 1.22 -5.03
N ASN A 71 7.53 2.29 -5.84
CA ASN A 71 7.94 3.61 -5.34
C ASN A 71 6.96 4.73 -5.70
N ARG A 72 5.76 4.41 -6.19
CA ARG A 72 4.76 5.38 -6.61
C ARG A 72 3.40 5.06 -6.04
N ALA A 73 2.67 6.11 -5.67
CA ALA A 73 1.25 6.06 -5.40
C ALA A 73 0.54 7.16 -6.17
N SER A 74 -0.73 6.99 -6.43
CA SER A 74 -1.55 8.03 -7.07
C SER A 74 -2.70 8.40 -6.15
N ILE A 75 -2.87 9.71 -5.94
CA ILE A 75 -4.00 10.28 -5.24
C ILE A 75 -4.79 11.19 -6.19
N TYR A 76 -6.03 11.48 -5.83
CA TYR A 76 -6.86 12.42 -6.56
C TYR A 76 -7.08 13.67 -5.71
N GLY A 77 -6.70 14.81 -6.26
CA GLY A 77 -6.99 16.12 -5.68
C GLY A 77 -7.98 16.90 -6.54
N SER A 78 -8.25 18.13 -6.19
CA SER A 78 -9.15 19.04 -6.94
C SER A 78 -8.74 19.23 -8.41
N ASN A 79 -7.46 19.15 -8.71
CA ASN A 79 -6.88 19.31 -10.05
C ASN A 79 -6.67 17.98 -10.80
N GLY A 80 -7.26 16.90 -10.32
CA GLY A 80 -7.12 15.56 -10.90
C GLY A 80 -6.08 14.68 -10.25
N ARG A 81 -5.54 13.73 -11.01
CA ARG A 81 -4.59 12.72 -10.54
C ARG A 81 -3.23 13.34 -10.22
N LEU A 82 -2.73 13.07 -9.01
CA LEU A 82 -1.41 13.46 -8.55
C LEU A 82 -0.60 12.20 -8.19
N ASN A 83 0.61 12.09 -8.73
CA ASN A 83 1.52 10.99 -8.40
C ASN A 83 2.46 11.38 -7.27
N LEU A 84 2.48 10.58 -6.22
CA LEU A 84 3.44 10.64 -5.13
C LEU A 84 4.58 9.69 -5.45
N ILE A 85 5.78 10.21 -5.68
CA ILE A 85 6.94 9.43 -6.13
C ILE A 85 8.03 9.52 -5.08
N ILE A 86 8.43 8.38 -4.52
CA ILE A 86 9.58 8.29 -3.63
C ILE A 86 10.84 8.33 -4.48
N PRO A 87 11.75 9.31 -4.25
CA PRO A 87 13.04 9.35 -4.94
C PRO A 87 13.93 8.23 -4.43
N VAL A 88 14.43 7.39 -5.32
CA VAL A 88 15.29 6.26 -4.99
C VAL A 88 16.64 6.35 -5.68
N SER A 89 17.68 5.91 -5.00
CA SER A 89 19.00 5.70 -5.59
C SER A 89 19.00 4.35 -6.29
N PHE A 90 19.07 4.37 -7.59
CA PHE A 90 19.03 3.17 -8.42
C PHE A 90 19.97 3.31 -9.61
N SER A 91 20.82 2.30 -9.81
CA SER A 91 21.69 2.21 -10.98
C SER A 91 21.08 1.29 -12.03
N SER A 92 20.87 1.81 -13.26
CA SER A 92 20.34 1.00 -14.36
C SER A 92 21.31 -0.10 -14.80
N SER A 93 22.61 0.06 -14.54
CA SER A 93 23.65 -0.90 -14.92
C SER A 93 23.74 -2.10 -13.98
N LYS A 94 23.23 -1.97 -12.76
CA LYS A 94 23.19 -3.04 -11.77
C LYS A 94 21.75 -3.47 -11.52
N LYS A 95 21.50 -4.77 -11.62
CA LYS A 95 20.23 -5.37 -11.20
C LYS A 95 20.21 -5.43 -9.66
N GLU A 96 19.63 -4.41 -9.04
CA GLU A 96 19.51 -4.34 -7.58
C GLU A 96 18.19 -4.98 -7.14
N LYS A 97 18.22 -5.70 -6.02
CA LYS A 97 17.00 -6.31 -5.44
C LYS A 97 16.15 -5.24 -4.74
N LEU A 98 14.84 -5.47 -4.69
CA LEU A 98 13.91 -4.54 -4.06
C LEU A 98 14.29 -4.21 -2.61
N LYS A 99 14.77 -5.19 -1.85
CA LYS A 99 15.20 -5.03 -0.46
C LYS A 99 16.41 -4.10 -0.27
N ASP A 100 17.24 -3.95 -1.31
CA ASP A 100 18.49 -3.19 -1.25
C ASP A 100 18.35 -1.76 -1.80
N ILE A 101 17.15 -1.40 -2.30
CA ILE A 101 16.88 -0.08 -2.86
C ILE A 101 16.82 0.97 -1.76
N ARG A 102 17.70 1.98 -1.87
CA ARG A 102 17.80 3.09 -0.91
C ARG A 102 17.00 4.30 -1.37
N ILE A 103 16.44 5.01 -0.41
CA ILE A 103 15.70 6.27 -0.63
C ILE A 103 16.70 7.43 -0.68
N CYS A 104 16.52 8.32 -1.65
CA CYS A 104 17.25 9.59 -1.72
C CYS A 104 16.60 10.62 -0.78
N ASN A 105 17.10 10.72 0.44
CA ASN A 105 16.55 11.61 1.47
C ASN A 105 17.07 13.07 1.37
N ASN A 106 17.70 13.45 0.25
CA ASN A 106 18.24 14.82 0.03
C ASN A 106 17.14 15.85 -0.28
N SER A 107 15.96 15.40 -0.67
CA SER A 107 14.80 16.25 -0.95
C SER A 107 13.76 16.17 0.18
N ASN A 108 12.87 17.16 0.25
CA ASN A 108 11.78 17.19 1.24
C ASN A 108 10.55 16.39 0.77
N TRP A 109 10.76 15.25 0.11
CA TRP A 109 9.68 14.47 -0.48
C TRP A 109 8.62 14.02 0.54
N GLN A 110 9.01 13.65 1.77
CA GLN A 110 8.08 13.27 2.84
C GLN A 110 7.10 14.40 3.15
N LYS A 111 7.62 15.63 3.36
CA LYS A 111 6.79 16.80 3.63
C LYS A 111 5.86 17.11 2.46
N ASN A 112 6.36 16.97 1.23
CA ASN A 112 5.57 17.22 0.03
C ASN A 112 4.45 16.18 -0.12
N HIS A 113 4.72 14.90 0.13
CA HIS A 113 3.71 13.85 0.08
C HIS A 113 2.64 14.04 1.15
N LEU A 114 3.04 14.28 2.40
CA LEU A 114 2.09 14.55 3.49
C LEU A 114 1.21 15.76 3.16
N LYS A 115 1.80 16.87 2.74
CA LYS A 115 1.07 18.08 2.35
C LYS A 115 0.11 17.81 1.18
N SER A 116 0.51 17.01 0.20
CA SER A 116 -0.35 16.65 -0.93
C SER A 116 -1.56 15.83 -0.47
N ILE A 117 -1.36 14.87 0.43
CA ILE A 117 -2.45 14.07 1.03
C ILE A 117 -3.39 14.98 1.83
N GLN A 118 -2.84 15.86 2.66
CA GLN A 118 -3.62 16.83 3.45
C GLN A 118 -4.48 17.72 2.55
N ILE A 119 -3.91 18.30 1.50
CA ILE A 119 -4.62 19.18 0.56
C ILE A 119 -5.71 18.40 -0.17
N ALA A 120 -5.44 17.16 -0.60
CA ALA A 120 -6.39 16.36 -1.36
C ALA A 120 -7.59 15.90 -0.53
N TYR A 121 -7.38 15.60 0.78
CA TYR A 121 -8.39 14.90 1.59
C TYR A 121 -8.88 15.69 2.81
N ARG A 122 -8.33 16.88 3.12
CA ARG A 122 -8.76 17.67 4.28
C ARG A 122 -10.24 18.04 4.28
N SER A 123 -10.86 18.16 3.11
CA SER A 123 -12.31 18.38 2.97
C SER A 123 -13.15 17.11 3.14
N SER A 124 -12.53 15.95 3.24
CA SER A 124 -13.22 14.67 3.47
C SER A 124 -13.67 14.55 4.94
N PRO A 125 -14.93 14.14 5.22
CA PRO A 125 -15.53 14.22 6.56
C PRO A 125 -14.77 13.49 7.66
N TYR A 126 -14.01 12.47 7.33
CA TYR A 126 -13.32 11.62 8.33
C TYR A 126 -11.80 11.74 8.28
N PHE A 127 -11.24 12.58 7.42
CA PHE A 127 -9.79 12.66 7.24
C PHE A 127 -9.07 13.09 8.52
N GLU A 128 -9.64 14.02 9.29
CA GLU A 128 -9.05 14.52 10.54
C GLU A 128 -8.79 13.40 11.56
N PHE A 129 -9.64 12.35 11.59
CA PHE A 129 -9.45 11.20 12.50
C PHE A 129 -8.30 10.28 12.07
N PHE A 130 -7.88 10.37 10.80
CA PHE A 130 -6.84 9.51 10.23
C PHE A 130 -5.55 10.27 9.89
N GLU A 131 -5.55 11.59 9.99
CA GLU A 131 -4.40 12.42 9.61
C GLU A 131 -3.14 12.04 10.38
N ASP A 132 -3.24 11.79 11.68
CA ASP A 132 -2.12 11.41 12.54
C ASP A 132 -1.42 10.11 12.07
N TYR A 133 -2.17 9.16 11.54
CA TYR A 133 -1.60 7.94 10.98
C TYR A 133 -0.74 8.22 9.74
N PHE A 134 -1.14 9.17 8.90
CA PHE A 134 -0.32 9.58 7.77
C PHE A 134 0.91 10.37 8.22
N ILE A 135 0.79 11.21 9.24
CA ILE A 135 1.94 11.92 9.84
C ILE A 135 2.97 10.89 10.33
N GLU A 136 2.54 9.86 11.05
CA GLU A 136 3.39 8.77 11.55
C GLU A 136 4.22 8.12 10.42
N VAL A 137 3.66 7.95 9.20
CA VAL A 137 4.41 7.38 8.06
C VAL A 137 5.62 8.23 7.70
N PHE A 138 5.47 9.56 7.72
CA PHE A 138 6.46 10.49 7.18
C PHE A 138 7.38 11.11 8.24
N GLU A 139 7.12 10.87 9.53
CA GLU A 139 7.87 11.46 10.63
C GLU A 139 9.33 11.04 10.62
N LYS A 140 9.58 9.73 10.40
CA LYS A 140 10.92 9.16 10.35
C LYS A 140 11.41 9.03 8.91
N LYS A 141 12.67 9.41 8.68
CA LYS A 141 13.34 9.16 7.40
C LYS A 141 13.81 7.72 7.35
N GLU A 142 13.12 6.91 6.55
CA GLU A 142 13.55 5.54 6.29
C GLU A 142 14.69 5.51 5.28
N GLU A 143 15.58 4.53 5.40
CA GLU A 143 16.73 4.37 4.50
C GLU A 143 16.36 3.54 3.28
N PHE A 144 15.57 2.48 3.47
CA PHE A 144 15.20 1.54 2.40
C PHE A 144 13.76 1.74 1.94
N LEU A 145 13.56 1.55 0.63
CA LEU A 145 12.23 1.66 0.02
C LEU A 145 11.22 0.68 0.61
N ILE A 146 11.69 -0.50 0.98
CA ILE A 146 10.84 -1.54 1.57
C ILE A 146 10.26 -1.12 2.92
N ASP A 147 11.02 -0.41 3.75
CA ASP A 147 10.59 -0.02 5.09
C ASP A 147 9.40 0.94 5.03
N ILE A 148 9.48 1.97 4.19
CA ILE A 148 8.36 2.91 4.01
C ILE A 148 7.14 2.24 3.35
N SER A 149 7.36 1.28 2.45
CA SER A 149 6.28 0.53 1.81
C SER A 149 5.53 -0.34 2.83
N ILE A 150 6.24 -1.09 3.65
CA ILE A 150 5.63 -1.88 4.73
C ILE A 150 4.93 -0.98 5.74
N LYS A 151 5.55 0.14 6.12
CA LYS A 151 4.97 1.10 7.05
C LYS A 151 3.66 1.69 6.52
N SER A 152 3.61 2.05 5.23
CA SER A 152 2.38 2.54 4.60
C SER A 152 1.26 1.50 4.57
N ILE A 153 1.59 0.22 4.32
CA ILE A 153 0.64 -0.89 4.37
C ILE A 153 0.16 -1.12 5.82
N ALA A 154 1.09 -1.17 6.78
CA ALA A 154 0.77 -1.41 8.18
C ALA A 154 -0.20 -0.36 8.76
N ILE A 155 -0.02 0.90 8.40
CA ILE A 155 -0.93 1.98 8.80
C ILE A 155 -2.31 1.79 8.22
N MET A 156 -2.44 1.39 6.95
CA MET A 156 -3.75 1.09 6.36
C MET A 156 -4.46 -0.05 7.09
N PHE A 157 -3.73 -1.09 7.51
CA PHE A 157 -4.29 -2.15 8.34
C PHE A 157 -4.70 -1.65 9.72
N LYS A 158 -3.89 -0.78 10.35
CA LYS A 158 -4.19 -0.17 11.65
C LYS A 158 -5.47 0.68 11.61
N ILE A 159 -5.65 1.49 10.55
CA ILE A 159 -6.87 2.28 10.30
C ILE A 159 -8.10 1.38 10.18
N LEU A 160 -7.97 0.20 9.59
CA LEU A 160 -9.07 -0.76 9.44
C LEU A 160 -9.23 -1.70 10.65
N GLU A 161 -8.49 -1.48 11.73
CA GLU A 161 -8.49 -2.34 12.93
C GLU A 161 -8.24 -3.83 12.59
N LYS A 162 -7.31 -4.07 11.64
CA LYS A 162 -6.92 -5.41 11.18
C LYS A 162 -5.46 -5.70 11.51
N ASP A 163 -5.19 -6.95 11.88
CA ASP A 163 -3.82 -7.43 12.07
C ASP A 163 -3.14 -7.67 10.74
N LEU A 164 -1.97 -7.08 10.54
CA LEU A 164 -1.09 -7.37 9.42
C LEU A 164 -0.09 -8.48 9.82
N LYS A 165 -0.31 -9.69 9.29
CA LYS A 165 0.60 -10.83 9.46
C LYS A 165 1.21 -11.20 8.12
N PHE A 166 2.52 -11.14 8.00
CA PHE A 166 3.21 -11.44 6.76
C PHE A 166 4.57 -12.12 7.03
N LYS A 167 5.14 -12.68 5.96
CA LYS A 167 6.52 -13.18 5.90
C LYS A 167 7.21 -12.56 4.70
N PHE A 168 8.54 -12.56 4.73
CA PHE A 168 9.34 -12.24 3.55
C PHE A 168 9.79 -13.51 2.86
N THR A 169 10.00 -13.43 1.54
CA THR A 169 10.67 -14.49 0.81
C THR A 169 12.13 -14.60 1.23
N SER A 170 12.65 -15.80 1.38
CA SER A 170 14.07 -16.05 1.65
C SER A 170 14.91 -15.93 0.38
N SER A 171 14.36 -16.33 -0.77
CA SER A 171 14.99 -16.27 -2.09
C SER A 171 13.96 -16.00 -3.16
N PHE A 172 14.40 -15.45 -4.29
CA PHE A 172 13.55 -15.28 -5.47
C PHE A 172 13.26 -16.65 -6.12
N GLN A 173 12.00 -16.84 -6.53
CA GLN A 173 11.55 -17.99 -7.33
C GLN A 173 10.69 -17.47 -8.48
N ASP A 174 10.96 -17.94 -9.68
CA ASP A 174 10.21 -17.50 -10.87
C ASP A 174 8.73 -17.92 -10.83
N ASN A 175 8.44 -19.11 -10.31
CA ASN A 175 7.09 -19.66 -10.24
C ASN A 175 6.78 -20.26 -8.85
N TYR A 176 5.68 -19.82 -8.27
CA TYR A 176 5.08 -20.42 -7.08
C TYR A 176 3.90 -21.30 -7.50
N LYS A 177 4.10 -22.61 -7.58
CA LYS A 177 3.20 -23.58 -8.23
C LYS A 177 1.80 -23.75 -7.62
N SER A 178 1.53 -23.23 -6.42
CA SER A 178 0.26 -23.53 -5.70
C SER A 178 -0.45 -22.30 -5.15
N ASP A 179 0.06 -21.12 -5.42
CA ASP A 179 -0.33 -19.93 -4.69
C ASP A 179 -0.82 -18.82 -5.63
N SER A 180 -1.59 -17.89 -5.13
CA SER A 180 -1.97 -16.70 -5.86
C SER A 180 -0.77 -15.76 -5.95
N ASP A 181 -0.15 -15.74 -7.13
CA ASP A 181 1.00 -14.90 -7.43
C ASP A 181 0.50 -13.59 -8.07
N PHE A 182 0.65 -12.48 -7.36
CA PHE A 182 0.25 -11.13 -7.77
C PHE A 182 1.45 -10.20 -7.90
N ARG A 183 2.60 -10.73 -8.35
CA ARG A 183 3.83 -9.95 -8.54
C ARG A 183 3.84 -9.12 -9.82
N ASN A 184 2.92 -9.35 -10.74
CA ASN A 184 2.81 -8.66 -12.04
C ASN A 184 1.87 -7.47 -11.97
#